data_502a59a8a0cabc77e39988abc0bbf04a
#
_entry.id   502a59a8a0cabc77e39988abc0bbf04a
#
_cell.length_a   1.000
_cell.length_b   1.000
_cell.length_c   1.000
_cell.angle_alpha   90.00
_cell.angle_beta   90.00
_cell.angle_gamma   90.00
#
_symmetry.space_group_name_H-M   'P 1'
#
loop_
_entity.id
_entity.type
_entity.pdbx_description
1 polymer ?
#
loop_
_entity_poly.entity_id
_entity_poly.type
_entity_poly.pdbx_seq_one_letter_code
_entity_poly.pdbx_strand_id
1 'polypeptide(L)'
;MQYILGAYSQLPFGASKEEFETLVARQLKPLLTMVYRSSELKLLFRLSITEFDYLEMYHPELNMLINDLCRKGQLEILTSTYYDVVLSLIPSHERSSQIEKTTTYIRKRFSKKPRGLWFYNQIFNPPAVPLVNLSSLDYIVISTYNQINGVEESTKPFYTEEMGKAALVFPTDDRFSRLTADLYRKSITLEKYLNECSSCAKATNSAISTIMLNLDQLMATEGSVEVFDLLYKTLGKKCTLPGLFMQDNEISRTHYLPNGIYGRDFSIGKATSINQLIYDNPVLARNYGLVNLLREVLRDNKKVIEDRKNLDNLLMKASSSCLYFPDECDSPSIRRAINRFACEIEGMLARMDASPIPEQTDIDFDRTEEYPIIGKANIAYLNRRGAVLSRFVVSQDLADIALHSGEGLFSDSFVNERGKETKLFEKTYEVTPLEKKRSDFFATIPVTLGKVQINLNKRFKFRQNTVVVEVEIENLSPEKLTDFTYVNTINLALPKSLSVTCPEGEIADSREVFTQSAMIQEKPYPLSVSIVLGEEATIQRNDFYRKARSWLGDRTYYEYTQLKIQKKLSLEPFEETRLTIGFRTEKRKEKHNDTTEQSTS
;
A
#
# COMPACT_ATOMS: atom_id res chain seq x y z
N MET A 1 13.16 -12.31 -37.85
CA MET A 1 13.08 -12.29 -36.38
C MET A 1 13.34 -10.89 -35.92
N GLN A 2 12.44 -10.30 -35.17
CA GLN A 2 12.52 -8.94 -34.62
C GLN A 2 12.38 -8.97 -33.10
N TYR A 3 12.84 -7.92 -32.43
CA TYR A 3 12.76 -7.79 -30.97
C TYR A 3 12.20 -6.43 -30.59
N ILE A 4 11.30 -6.41 -29.63
CA ILE A 4 10.88 -5.21 -28.92
C ILE A 4 11.63 -5.22 -27.61
N LEU A 5 12.59 -4.30 -27.45
CA LEU A 5 13.28 -4.11 -26.19
C LEU A 5 12.63 -2.96 -25.44
N GLY A 6 12.25 -3.21 -24.20
CA GLY A 6 11.55 -2.25 -23.37
C GLY A 6 12.06 -2.21 -21.94
N ALA A 7 11.74 -1.10 -21.30
CA ALA A 7 12.05 -0.82 -19.91
C ALA A 7 10.84 -0.21 -19.22
N TYR A 8 10.61 -0.58 -17.96
CA TYR A 8 9.56 0.01 -17.17
C TYR A 8 9.99 0.24 -15.72
N SER A 9 9.39 1.25 -15.13
CA SER A 9 9.50 1.56 -13.71
C SER A 9 8.11 1.94 -13.18
N GLN A 10 7.90 1.75 -11.88
CA GLN A 10 6.61 1.97 -11.23
C GLN A 10 6.79 2.35 -9.75
N LEU A 11 7.74 3.27 -9.47
CA LEU A 11 7.93 3.79 -8.13
C LEU A 11 6.67 4.51 -7.65
N PRO A 12 6.13 4.13 -6.47
CA PRO A 12 4.84 4.60 -5.99
C PRO A 12 4.95 5.90 -5.20
N PHE A 13 3.80 6.44 -4.80
CA PHE A 13 3.74 7.48 -3.78
C PHE A 13 4.43 7.03 -2.49
N GLY A 14 5.24 7.93 -1.90
CA GLY A 14 5.98 7.64 -0.67
C GLY A 14 7.31 6.93 -0.88
N ALA A 15 7.70 6.62 -2.11
CA ALA A 15 9.08 6.28 -2.42
C ALA A 15 9.99 7.43 -2.01
N SER A 16 11.17 7.10 -1.46
CA SER A 16 12.10 8.09 -0.95
C SER A 16 12.80 8.86 -2.08
N LYS A 17 13.27 10.08 -1.78
CA LYS A 17 14.12 10.83 -2.73
C LYS A 17 15.33 10.01 -3.15
N GLU A 18 15.94 9.26 -2.24
CA GLU A 18 17.09 8.39 -2.52
C GLU A 18 16.76 7.31 -3.57
N GLU A 19 15.55 6.73 -3.52
CA GLU A 19 15.09 5.73 -4.50
C GLU A 19 14.91 6.36 -5.88
N PHE A 20 14.27 7.53 -5.98
CA PHE A 20 14.15 8.24 -7.25
C PHE A 20 15.51 8.65 -7.83
N GLU A 21 16.42 9.22 -7.01
CA GLU A 21 17.75 9.62 -7.47
C GLU A 21 18.59 8.41 -7.90
N THR A 22 18.45 7.28 -7.23
CA THR A 22 19.13 6.04 -7.62
C THR A 22 18.60 5.50 -8.94
N LEU A 23 17.29 5.52 -9.15
CA LEU A 23 16.66 5.16 -10.43
C LEU A 23 17.19 6.05 -11.56
N VAL A 24 17.22 7.36 -11.33
CA VAL A 24 17.75 8.33 -12.30
C VAL A 24 19.21 8.06 -12.62
N ALA A 25 20.05 7.96 -11.60
CA ALA A 25 21.50 7.86 -11.76
C ALA A 25 21.94 6.51 -12.35
N ARG A 26 21.36 5.41 -11.87
CA ARG A 26 21.81 4.06 -12.25
C ARG A 26 21.11 3.50 -13.48
N GLN A 27 19.89 3.95 -13.79
CA GLN A 27 19.08 3.38 -14.86
C GLN A 27 18.66 4.39 -15.92
N LEU A 28 17.87 5.41 -15.57
CA LEU A 28 17.24 6.28 -16.58
C LEU A 28 18.26 7.07 -17.40
N LYS A 29 19.16 7.78 -16.73
CA LYS A 29 20.15 8.62 -17.41
C LYS A 29 21.11 7.81 -18.29
N PRO A 30 21.70 6.70 -17.86
CA PRO A 30 22.54 5.87 -18.72
C PRO A 30 21.78 5.27 -19.89
N LEU A 31 20.57 4.69 -19.66
CA LEU A 31 19.76 4.06 -20.70
C LEU A 31 19.33 5.05 -21.77
N LEU A 32 18.71 6.17 -21.38
CA LEU A 32 18.24 7.18 -22.34
C LEU A 32 19.39 7.81 -23.12
N THR A 33 20.55 8.02 -22.47
CA THR A 33 21.76 8.52 -23.15
C THR A 33 22.27 7.51 -24.18
N MET A 34 22.24 6.22 -23.88
CA MET A 34 22.63 5.14 -24.80
C MET A 34 21.74 5.16 -26.05
N VAL A 35 20.41 5.21 -25.87
CA VAL A 35 19.45 5.26 -26.97
C VAL A 35 19.65 6.53 -27.81
N TYR A 36 19.92 7.69 -27.17
CA TYR A 36 20.13 8.96 -27.87
C TYR A 36 21.38 8.98 -28.76
N ARG A 37 22.45 8.32 -28.32
CA ARG A 37 23.74 8.26 -29.05
C ARG A 37 23.69 7.42 -30.32
N SER A 38 22.72 6.54 -30.48
CA SER A 38 22.58 5.68 -31.65
C SER A 38 21.18 5.78 -32.24
N SER A 39 21.05 6.32 -33.45
CA SER A 39 19.76 6.48 -34.15
C SER A 39 19.06 5.15 -34.49
N GLU A 40 19.80 4.05 -34.47
CA GLU A 40 19.25 2.71 -34.78
C GLU A 40 18.59 2.06 -33.56
N LEU A 41 18.92 2.52 -32.34
CA LEU A 41 18.35 1.94 -31.13
C LEU A 41 16.91 2.40 -30.91
N LYS A 42 16.07 1.46 -30.52
CA LYS A 42 14.64 1.67 -30.24
C LYS A 42 14.31 1.13 -28.87
N LEU A 43 13.42 1.81 -28.14
CA LEU A 43 13.04 1.44 -26.78
C LEU A 43 11.53 1.62 -26.58
N LEU A 44 10.87 0.57 -26.13
CA LEU A 44 9.53 0.64 -25.58
C LEU A 44 9.61 1.04 -24.10
N PHE A 45 8.86 2.05 -23.68
CA PHE A 45 9.15 2.69 -22.41
C PHE A 45 7.90 2.95 -21.57
N ARG A 46 7.98 2.72 -20.27
CA ARG A 46 6.93 3.05 -19.31
C ARG A 46 7.52 3.60 -18.02
N LEU A 47 7.02 4.75 -17.58
CA LEU A 47 7.18 5.27 -16.22
C LEU A 47 5.82 5.54 -15.58
N SER A 48 5.75 5.53 -14.25
CA SER A 48 4.58 6.01 -13.51
C SER A 48 4.44 7.54 -13.64
N ILE A 49 3.24 8.05 -13.39
CA ILE A 49 3.04 9.51 -13.35
C ILE A 49 3.86 10.15 -12.22
N THR A 50 4.00 9.45 -11.09
CA THR A 50 4.82 9.90 -9.96
C THR A 50 6.28 10.11 -10.39
N GLU A 51 6.82 9.24 -11.23
CA GLU A 51 8.17 9.35 -11.76
C GLU A 51 8.30 10.49 -12.79
N PHE A 52 7.34 10.63 -13.69
CA PHE A 52 7.33 11.75 -14.62
C PHE A 52 7.25 13.12 -13.91
N ASP A 53 6.42 13.20 -12.85
CA ASP A 53 6.30 14.41 -12.04
C ASP A 53 7.62 14.69 -11.28
N TYR A 54 8.29 13.64 -10.78
CA TYR A 54 9.60 13.76 -10.16
C TYR A 54 10.65 14.28 -11.14
N LEU A 55 10.71 13.71 -12.35
CA LEU A 55 11.61 14.17 -13.41
C LEU A 55 11.31 15.62 -13.81
N GLU A 56 10.04 16.01 -13.84
CA GLU A 56 9.68 17.41 -14.15
C GLU A 56 10.24 18.39 -13.12
N MET A 57 10.22 18.00 -11.85
CA MET A 57 10.61 18.86 -10.74
C MET A 57 12.13 18.92 -10.55
N TYR A 58 12.82 17.80 -10.71
CA TYR A 58 14.23 17.67 -10.33
C TYR A 58 15.19 17.37 -11.49
N HIS A 59 14.70 16.79 -12.59
CA HIS A 59 15.49 16.36 -13.76
C HIS A 59 14.81 16.71 -15.09
N PRO A 60 14.41 17.99 -15.30
CA PRO A 60 13.66 18.39 -16.51
C PRO A 60 14.43 18.08 -17.81
N GLU A 61 15.77 18.01 -17.75
CA GLU A 61 16.61 17.64 -18.89
C GLU A 61 16.33 16.21 -19.39
N LEU A 62 15.95 15.27 -18.49
CA LEU A 62 15.58 13.92 -18.90
C LEU A 62 14.21 13.88 -19.57
N ASN A 63 13.26 14.69 -19.11
CA ASN A 63 11.97 14.84 -19.80
C ASN A 63 12.15 15.44 -21.21
N MET A 64 13.09 16.39 -21.39
CA MET A 64 13.43 16.92 -22.71
C MET A 64 14.04 15.82 -23.59
N LEU A 65 14.97 15.02 -23.04
CA LEU A 65 15.58 13.90 -23.76
C LEU A 65 14.54 12.85 -24.18
N ILE A 66 13.60 12.47 -23.30
CA ILE A 66 12.47 11.56 -23.63
C ILE A 66 11.66 12.15 -24.79
N ASN A 67 11.33 13.44 -24.76
CA ASN A 67 10.58 14.11 -25.82
C ASN A 67 11.32 14.05 -27.18
N ASP A 68 12.63 14.31 -27.18
CA ASP A 68 13.46 14.24 -28.38
C ASP A 68 13.52 12.81 -28.95
N LEU A 69 13.68 11.81 -28.10
CA LEU A 69 13.66 10.39 -28.52
C LEU A 69 12.29 9.98 -29.10
N CYS A 70 11.21 10.47 -28.51
CA CYS A 70 9.86 10.26 -29.05
C CYS A 70 9.70 10.89 -30.44
N ARG A 71 10.19 12.13 -30.63
CA ARG A 71 10.15 12.81 -31.94
C ARG A 71 10.95 12.10 -33.01
N LYS A 72 12.12 11.57 -32.65
CA LYS A 72 12.99 10.77 -33.55
C LYS A 72 12.43 9.38 -33.84
N GLY A 73 11.35 8.95 -33.20
CA GLY A 73 10.78 7.60 -33.35
C GLY A 73 11.65 6.49 -32.77
N GLN A 74 12.54 6.84 -31.83
CA GLN A 74 13.39 5.88 -31.12
C GLN A 74 12.74 5.38 -29.83
N LEU A 75 11.78 6.13 -29.28
CA LEU A 75 11.09 5.80 -28.05
C LEU A 75 9.57 5.80 -28.26
N GLU A 76 8.91 4.73 -27.85
CA GLU A 76 7.44 4.61 -27.77
C GLU A 76 7.04 4.47 -26.33
N ILE A 77 6.17 5.38 -25.83
CA ILE A 77 5.73 5.40 -24.44
C ILE A 77 4.42 4.62 -24.32
N LEU A 78 4.37 3.68 -23.38
CA LEU A 78 3.15 2.97 -23.00
C LEU A 78 2.33 3.82 -22.06
N THR A 79 1.00 3.80 -22.23
CA THR A 79 0.08 4.31 -21.23
C THR A 79 -0.21 3.23 -20.18
N SER A 80 -0.71 3.65 -19.03
CA SER A 80 -1.16 2.78 -17.94
C SER A 80 -2.29 3.48 -17.19
N THR A 81 -2.74 2.93 -16.07
CA THR A 81 -3.58 3.68 -15.13
C THR A 81 -2.81 4.83 -14.49
N TYR A 82 -3.48 5.95 -14.20
CA TYR A 82 -2.82 7.20 -13.81
C TYR A 82 -2.04 7.11 -12.51
N TYR A 83 -2.57 6.37 -11.53
CA TYR A 83 -1.93 6.16 -10.21
C TYR A 83 -1.60 4.69 -9.95
N ASP A 84 -1.26 3.93 -10.99
CA ASP A 84 -0.89 2.52 -10.87
C ASP A 84 -1.96 1.68 -10.15
N VAL A 85 -3.20 1.85 -10.61
CA VAL A 85 -4.36 1.15 -10.09
C VAL A 85 -4.59 -0.13 -10.87
N VAL A 86 -4.86 -1.23 -10.20
CA VAL A 86 -5.33 -2.47 -10.83
C VAL A 86 -6.76 -2.27 -11.33
N LEU A 87 -6.95 -2.37 -12.64
CA LEU A 87 -8.23 -2.05 -13.29
C LEU A 87 -9.41 -2.87 -12.76
N SER A 88 -9.20 -4.12 -12.35
CA SER A 88 -10.26 -4.97 -11.80
C SER A 88 -10.74 -4.54 -10.41
N LEU A 89 -9.97 -3.71 -9.70
CA LEU A 89 -10.30 -3.24 -8.35
C LEU A 89 -11.12 -1.94 -8.33
N ILE A 90 -11.36 -1.35 -9.49
CA ILE A 90 -12.13 -0.10 -9.61
C ILE A 90 -13.32 -0.26 -10.55
N PRO A 91 -14.39 0.53 -10.37
CA PRO A 91 -15.56 0.50 -11.24
C PRO A 91 -15.25 0.84 -12.70
N SER A 92 -16.05 0.32 -13.62
CA SER A 92 -15.82 0.45 -15.07
C SER A 92 -15.68 1.90 -15.55
N HIS A 93 -16.48 2.83 -15.00
CA HIS A 93 -16.41 4.25 -15.36
C HIS A 93 -15.12 4.94 -14.90
N GLU A 94 -14.51 4.48 -13.81
CA GLU A 94 -13.22 4.99 -13.35
C GLU A 94 -12.05 4.44 -14.21
N ARG A 95 -12.17 3.21 -14.73
CA ARG A 95 -11.12 2.57 -15.54
C ARG A 95 -10.75 3.41 -16.76
N SER A 96 -11.77 3.81 -17.54
CA SER A 96 -11.55 4.66 -18.73
C SER A 96 -10.92 6.00 -18.35
N SER A 97 -11.41 6.62 -17.28
CA SER A 97 -10.89 7.91 -16.79
C SER A 97 -9.41 7.83 -16.37
N GLN A 98 -8.99 6.75 -15.73
CA GLN A 98 -7.59 6.52 -15.35
C GLN A 98 -6.68 6.44 -16.58
N ILE A 99 -7.07 5.63 -17.59
CA ILE A 99 -6.30 5.47 -18.83
C ILE A 99 -6.27 6.77 -19.63
N GLU A 100 -7.41 7.47 -19.75
CA GLU A 100 -7.51 8.73 -20.50
C GLU A 100 -6.66 9.83 -19.88
N LYS A 101 -6.63 9.94 -18.54
CA LYS A 101 -5.77 10.90 -17.83
C LYS A 101 -4.30 10.68 -18.16
N THR A 102 -3.82 9.42 -18.07
CA THR A 102 -2.42 9.09 -18.40
C THR A 102 -2.11 9.36 -19.85
N THR A 103 -2.98 8.93 -20.76
CA THR A 103 -2.83 9.16 -22.21
C THR A 103 -2.77 10.65 -22.53
N THR A 104 -3.62 11.46 -21.88
CA THR A 104 -3.64 12.92 -22.04
C THR A 104 -2.38 13.57 -21.48
N TYR A 105 -1.90 13.11 -20.32
CA TYR A 105 -0.65 13.59 -19.72
C TYR A 105 0.52 13.36 -20.68
N ILE A 106 0.70 12.12 -21.16
CA ILE A 106 1.79 11.75 -22.07
C ILE A 106 1.69 12.54 -23.38
N ARG A 107 0.50 12.65 -23.97
CA ARG A 107 0.27 13.41 -25.20
C ARG A 107 0.63 14.89 -25.04
N LYS A 108 0.22 15.51 -23.94
CA LYS A 108 0.55 16.93 -23.68
C LYS A 108 2.03 17.13 -23.43
N ARG A 109 2.68 16.20 -22.73
CA ARG A 109 4.06 16.32 -22.32
C ARG A 109 5.05 16.00 -23.44
N PHE A 110 4.80 14.94 -24.20
CA PHE A 110 5.73 14.40 -25.20
C PHE A 110 5.24 14.55 -26.64
N SER A 111 4.13 15.25 -26.88
CA SER A 111 3.56 15.49 -28.22
C SER A 111 3.31 14.22 -29.05
N LYS A 112 3.19 13.07 -28.38
CA LYS A 112 2.90 11.77 -28.98
C LYS A 112 1.75 11.09 -28.24
N LYS A 113 0.80 10.52 -28.98
CA LYS A 113 -0.26 9.70 -28.42
C LYS A 113 0.28 8.30 -28.13
N PRO A 114 0.16 7.79 -26.90
CA PRO A 114 0.45 6.39 -26.62
C PRO A 114 -0.43 5.47 -27.46
N ARG A 115 0.12 4.35 -27.90
CA ARG A 115 -0.58 3.33 -28.68
C ARG A 115 -0.83 2.06 -27.89
N GLY A 116 0.02 1.76 -26.88
CA GLY A 116 -0.03 0.54 -26.10
C GLY A 116 -0.40 0.77 -24.64
N LEU A 117 -1.09 -0.21 -24.05
CA LEU A 117 -1.45 -0.25 -22.64
C LEU A 117 -0.54 -1.21 -21.87
N TRP A 118 -0.02 -0.74 -20.73
CA TRP A 118 0.68 -1.54 -19.73
C TRP A 118 -0.22 -1.77 -18.51
N PHE A 119 -0.29 -3.01 -18.05
CA PHE A 119 -1.00 -3.37 -16.83
C PHE A 119 -0.07 -3.35 -15.62
N TYR A 120 -0.48 -2.63 -14.58
CA TYR A 120 0.26 -2.61 -13.32
C TYR A 120 0.41 -4.03 -12.78
N ASN A 121 1.66 -4.40 -12.44
CA ASN A 121 2.02 -5.74 -11.96
C ASN A 121 1.54 -6.89 -12.84
N GLN A 122 1.32 -6.63 -14.14
CA GLN A 122 0.87 -7.63 -15.10
C GLN A 122 -0.45 -8.33 -14.69
N ILE A 123 -1.35 -7.58 -14.01
CA ILE A 123 -2.65 -8.08 -13.59
C ILE A 123 -3.66 -7.81 -14.68
N PHE A 124 -4.19 -8.89 -15.24
CA PHE A 124 -5.14 -8.83 -16.33
C PHE A 124 -6.54 -9.25 -15.88
N ASN A 125 -7.53 -8.59 -16.49
CA ASN A 125 -8.93 -8.95 -16.36
C ASN A 125 -9.58 -8.76 -17.74
N PRO A 126 -10.29 -9.75 -18.31
CA PRO A 126 -10.87 -9.67 -19.65
C PRO A 126 -11.70 -8.42 -19.94
N PRO A 127 -12.53 -7.89 -19.02
CA PRO A 127 -13.24 -6.60 -19.19
C PRO A 127 -12.34 -5.39 -19.46
N ALA A 128 -11.01 -5.51 -19.37
CA ALA A 128 -10.08 -4.47 -19.80
C ALA A 128 -9.92 -4.41 -21.33
N VAL A 129 -10.24 -5.47 -22.07
CA VAL A 129 -10.12 -5.53 -23.54
C VAL A 129 -10.98 -4.45 -24.23
N PRO A 130 -12.27 -4.28 -23.90
CA PRO A 130 -13.06 -3.19 -24.48
C PRO A 130 -12.50 -1.79 -24.17
N LEU A 131 -11.79 -1.60 -23.06
CA LEU A 131 -11.20 -0.29 -22.70
C LEU A 131 -10.09 0.13 -23.67
N VAL A 132 -9.33 -0.82 -24.22
CA VAL A 132 -8.30 -0.55 -25.22
C VAL A 132 -8.92 0.15 -26.43
N ASN A 133 -10.04 -0.39 -26.91
CA ASN A 133 -10.79 0.20 -28.02
C ASN A 133 -11.40 1.56 -27.66
N LEU A 134 -12.04 1.68 -26.50
CA LEU A 134 -12.64 2.92 -26.02
C LEU A 134 -11.60 4.04 -25.85
N SER A 135 -10.40 3.71 -25.42
CA SER A 135 -9.29 4.66 -25.24
C SER A 135 -8.52 4.90 -26.55
N SER A 136 -8.98 4.33 -27.67
CA SER A 136 -8.30 4.40 -28.98
C SER A 136 -6.83 4.00 -28.88
N LEU A 137 -6.54 2.91 -28.19
CA LEU A 137 -5.25 2.24 -28.13
C LEU A 137 -5.23 1.07 -29.10
N ASP A 138 -4.06 0.70 -29.56
CA ASP A 138 -3.90 -0.32 -30.61
C ASP A 138 -3.56 -1.69 -30.03
N TYR A 139 -2.85 -1.74 -28.89
CA TYR A 139 -2.35 -3.00 -28.33
C TYR A 139 -2.17 -2.94 -26.81
N ILE A 140 -1.98 -4.12 -26.23
CA ILE A 140 -1.57 -4.31 -24.84
C ILE A 140 -0.22 -5.04 -24.77
N VAL A 141 0.57 -4.76 -23.75
CA VAL A 141 1.81 -5.48 -23.42
C VAL A 141 1.61 -6.16 -22.09
N ILE A 142 1.68 -7.48 -22.05
CA ILE A 142 1.42 -8.26 -20.85
C ILE A 142 2.16 -9.61 -20.89
N SER A 143 2.54 -10.10 -19.70
CA SER A 143 3.01 -11.46 -19.51
C SER A 143 1.89 -12.46 -19.83
N THR A 144 2.25 -13.58 -20.44
CA THR A 144 1.33 -14.71 -20.65
C THR A 144 1.84 -15.97 -19.95
N TYR A 145 2.71 -15.80 -18.97
CA TYR A 145 3.31 -16.90 -18.22
C TYR A 145 2.23 -17.82 -17.63
N ASN A 146 2.46 -19.11 -17.75
CA ASN A 146 1.52 -20.17 -17.36
C ASN A 146 0.20 -20.22 -18.15
N GLN A 147 -0.02 -19.36 -19.14
CA GLN A 147 -1.24 -19.39 -19.97
C GLN A 147 -1.01 -20.01 -21.34
N ILE A 148 0.19 -19.84 -21.88
CA ILE A 148 0.57 -20.36 -23.19
C ILE A 148 1.80 -21.25 -23.02
N ASN A 149 1.68 -22.51 -23.43
CA ASN A 149 2.76 -23.48 -23.33
C ASN A 149 3.81 -23.28 -24.42
N GLY A 150 5.07 -23.37 -24.04
CA GLY A 150 6.22 -23.25 -24.94
C GLY A 150 6.66 -21.80 -25.15
N VAL A 151 7.98 -21.57 -25.07
CA VAL A 151 8.57 -20.22 -25.16
C VAL A 151 8.25 -19.55 -26.50
N GLU A 152 8.35 -20.30 -27.59
CA GLU A 152 8.10 -19.78 -28.93
C GLU A 152 6.65 -19.31 -29.10
N GLU A 153 5.69 -20.10 -28.64
CA GLU A 153 4.27 -19.76 -28.72
C GLU A 153 3.88 -18.65 -27.75
N SER A 154 4.49 -18.60 -26.57
CA SER A 154 4.20 -17.59 -25.56
C SER A 154 4.69 -16.18 -25.90
N THR A 155 5.57 -16.03 -26.91
CA THR A 155 6.10 -14.72 -27.33
C THR A 155 5.47 -14.17 -28.61
N LYS A 156 4.66 -14.96 -29.32
CA LYS A 156 4.00 -14.53 -30.57
C LYS A 156 2.81 -13.62 -30.29
N PRO A 157 2.69 -12.45 -30.93
CA PRO A 157 1.51 -11.60 -30.83
C PRO A 157 0.23 -12.30 -31.24
N PHE A 158 -0.88 -11.94 -30.64
CA PHE A 158 -2.20 -12.49 -30.92
C PHE A 158 -3.31 -11.49 -30.55
N TYR A 159 -4.51 -11.70 -31.09
CA TYR A 159 -5.71 -11.00 -30.63
C TYR A 159 -6.39 -11.77 -29.52
N THR A 160 -6.79 -11.06 -28.45
CA THR A 160 -7.73 -11.56 -27.44
C THR A 160 -9.05 -10.81 -27.57
N GLU A 161 -10.15 -11.48 -27.26
CA GLU A 161 -11.49 -10.92 -27.42
C GLU A 161 -12.27 -10.97 -26.11
N GLU A 162 -13.05 -9.92 -25.87
CA GLU A 162 -14.00 -9.84 -24.79
C GLU A 162 -15.19 -8.95 -25.18
N MET A 163 -16.42 -9.42 -24.97
CA MET A 163 -17.66 -8.68 -25.26
C MET A 163 -17.73 -8.14 -26.71
N GLY A 164 -17.28 -8.90 -27.69
CA GLY A 164 -17.26 -8.53 -29.11
C GLY A 164 -16.24 -7.43 -29.46
N LYS A 165 -15.25 -7.17 -28.61
CA LYS A 165 -14.13 -6.28 -28.85
C LYS A 165 -12.82 -7.06 -28.79
N ALA A 166 -11.93 -6.78 -29.74
CA ALA A 166 -10.63 -7.42 -29.78
C ALA A 166 -9.52 -6.42 -29.46
N ALA A 167 -8.47 -6.89 -28.80
CA ALA A 167 -7.24 -6.14 -28.57
C ALA A 167 -6.03 -7.00 -28.97
N LEU A 168 -5.06 -6.36 -29.65
CA LEU A 168 -3.81 -7.01 -29.98
C LEU A 168 -2.93 -7.11 -28.73
N VAL A 169 -2.34 -8.27 -28.50
CA VAL A 169 -1.46 -8.57 -27.36
C VAL A 169 -0.04 -8.78 -27.88
N PHE A 170 0.91 -8.05 -27.27
CA PHE A 170 2.33 -8.34 -27.36
C PHE A 170 2.75 -9.03 -26.06
N PRO A 171 2.89 -10.36 -26.05
CA PRO A 171 3.32 -11.10 -24.87
C PRO A 171 4.76 -10.76 -24.50
N THR A 172 5.04 -10.59 -23.19
CA THR A 172 6.42 -10.43 -22.73
C THR A 172 7.16 -11.77 -22.68
N ASP A 173 8.45 -11.72 -22.95
CA ASP A 173 9.34 -12.88 -22.76
C ASP A 173 9.78 -12.94 -21.29
N ASP A 174 9.07 -13.73 -20.50
CA ASP A 174 9.20 -13.77 -19.03
C ASP A 174 10.49 -14.40 -18.54
N ARG A 175 11.29 -15.01 -19.42
CA ARG A 175 12.64 -15.47 -19.06
C ARG A 175 13.49 -14.32 -18.54
N PHE A 176 13.40 -13.15 -19.19
CA PHE A 176 14.14 -11.95 -18.77
C PHE A 176 13.60 -11.36 -17.47
N SER A 177 12.30 -11.34 -17.27
CA SER A 177 11.67 -10.85 -16.05
C SER A 177 12.07 -11.71 -14.85
N ARG A 178 12.16 -13.03 -15.01
CA ARG A 178 12.62 -13.95 -13.95
C ARG A 178 14.10 -13.73 -13.62
N LEU A 179 14.96 -13.66 -14.63
CA LEU A 179 16.38 -13.39 -14.42
C LEU A 179 16.58 -12.06 -13.69
N THR A 180 15.80 -11.02 -14.03
CA THR A 180 15.84 -9.72 -13.35
C THR A 180 15.40 -9.85 -11.88
N ALA A 181 14.33 -10.61 -11.60
CA ALA A 181 13.90 -10.89 -10.24
C ALA A 181 14.94 -11.70 -9.44
N ASP A 182 15.62 -12.67 -10.08
CA ASP A 182 16.67 -13.46 -9.46
C ASP A 182 17.91 -12.61 -9.13
N LEU A 183 18.28 -11.68 -10.01
CA LEU A 183 19.31 -10.69 -9.74
C LEU A 183 18.92 -9.80 -8.56
N TYR A 184 17.70 -9.27 -8.57
CA TYR A 184 17.16 -8.46 -7.48
C TYR A 184 17.17 -9.20 -6.15
N ARG A 185 16.80 -10.47 -6.12
CA ARG A 185 16.82 -11.35 -4.94
C ARG A 185 18.24 -11.78 -4.53
N LYS A 186 19.26 -11.42 -5.29
CA LYS A 186 20.66 -11.86 -5.12
C LYS A 186 20.81 -13.40 -5.18
N SER A 187 19.91 -14.10 -5.85
CA SER A 187 20.03 -15.54 -6.10
C SER A 187 21.01 -15.85 -7.24
N ILE A 188 21.29 -14.85 -8.09
CA ILE A 188 22.34 -14.90 -9.10
C ILE A 188 23.23 -13.66 -9.04
N THR A 189 24.46 -13.77 -9.55
CA THR A 189 25.40 -12.64 -9.69
C THR A 189 25.08 -11.83 -10.95
N LEU A 190 25.58 -10.58 -11.03
CA LEU A 190 25.44 -9.74 -12.22
C LEU A 190 26.04 -10.41 -13.47
N GLU A 191 27.23 -11.03 -13.34
CA GLU A 191 27.88 -11.74 -14.45
C GLU A 191 27.00 -12.89 -14.99
N LYS A 192 26.45 -13.71 -14.08
CA LYS A 192 25.54 -14.80 -14.46
C LYS A 192 24.29 -14.25 -15.12
N TYR A 193 23.69 -13.17 -14.58
CA TYR A 193 22.53 -12.51 -15.16
C TYR A 193 22.80 -12.05 -16.61
N LEU A 194 23.92 -11.36 -16.85
CA LEU A 194 24.27 -10.89 -18.20
C LEU A 194 24.48 -12.06 -19.18
N ASN A 195 25.17 -13.12 -18.75
CA ASN A 195 25.41 -14.32 -19.55
C ASN A 195 24.11 -15.04 -19.91
N GLU A 196 23.21 -15.23 -18.95
CA GLU A 196 21.89 -15.87 -19.17
C GLU A 196 20.99 -15.02 -20.07
N CYS A 197 20.95 -13.70 -19.90
CA CYS A 197 20.21 -12.79 -20.79
C CYS A 197 20.72 -12.90 -22.24
N SER A 198 22.04 -12.95 -22.45
CA SER A 198 22.63 -13.15 -23.78
C SER A 198 22.23 -14.51 -24.38
N SER A 199 22.24 -15.55 -23.58
CA SER A 199 21.86 -16.91 -23.99
C SER A 199 20.38 -16.98 -24.37
N CYS A 200 19.50 -16.40 -23.55
CA CYS A 200 18.06 -16.30 -23.84
C CYS A 200 17.78 -15.54 -25.14
N ALA A 201 18.48 -14.44 -25.38
CA ALA A 201 18.33 -13.64 -26.61
C ALA A 201 18.73 -14.43 -27.85
N LYS A 202 19.82 -15.22 -27.79
CA LYS A 202 20.27 -16.08 -28.91
C LYS A 202 19.36 -17.28 -29.17
N ALA A 203 18.75 -17.82 -28.11
CA ALA A 203 17.92 -19.04 -28.20
C ALA A 203 16.48 -18.78 -28.66
N THR A 204 16.06 -17.54 -28.86
CA THR A 204 14.70 -17.22 -29.28
C THR A 204 14.53 -17.43 -30.79
N ASN A 205 13.58 -18.28 -31.21
CA ASN A 205 13.29 -18.60 -32.61
C ASN A 205 11.94 -18.03 -33.10
N SER A 206 11.27 -17.21 -32.31
CA SER A 206 9.98 -16.60 -32.67
C SER A 206 10.16 -15.46 -33.69
N ALA A 207 9.12 -15.15 -34.47
CA ALA A 207 9.16 -14.05 -35.44
C ALA A 207 9.40 -12.69 -34.76
N ILE A 208 8.90 -12.53 -33.50
CA ILE A 208 9.11 -11.39 -32.65
C ILE A 208 9.15 -11.82 -31.16
N SER A 209 9.92 -11.13 -30.34
CA SER A 209 9.94 -11.29 -28.88
C SER A 209 9.93 -9.91 -28.23
N THR A 210 9.07 -9.74 -27.20
CA THR A 210 8.96 -8.50 -26.43
C THR A 210 9.66 -8.69 -25.08
N ILE A 211 10.77 -8.01 -24.86
CA ILE A 211 11.58 -8.06 -23.66
C ILE A 211 11.30 -6.79 -22.86
N MET A 212 10.73 -6.91 -21.67
CA MET A 212 10.46 -5.77 -20.77
C MET A 212 11.26 -5.95 -19.47
N LEU A 213 12.16 -5.00 -19.18
CA LEU A 213 13.03 -5.05 -18.01
C LEU A 213 12.55 -4.07 -16.92
N ASN A 214 12.47 -4.56 -15.70
CA ASN A 214 12.06 -3.78 -14.52
C ASN A 214 13.25 -2.96 -14.01
N LEU A 215 13.21 -1.64 -14.19
CA LEU A 215 14.27 -0.71 -13.76
C LEU A 215 14.37 -0.60 -12.24
N ASP A 216 13.24 -0.76 -11.52
CA ASP A 216 13.21 -0.70 -10.05
C ASP A 216 14.00 -1.84 -9.44
N GLN A 217 13.86 -3.04 -10.02
CA GLN A 217 14.64 -4.21 -9.59
C GLN A 217 16.12 -4.09 -10.01
N LEU A 218 16.37 -3.59 -11.23
CA LEU A 218 17.73 -3.42 -11.74
C LEU A 218 18.53 -2.38 -10.96
N MET A 219 17.92 -1.30 -10.48
CA MET A 219 18.66 -0.26 -9.76
C MET A 219 19.26 -0.74 -8.42
N ALA A 220 18.77 -1.88 -7.90
CA ALA A 220 19.33 -2.50 -6.70
C ALA A 220 20.76 -3.02 -6.90
N THR A 221 21.20 -3.21 -8.15
CA THR A 221 22.52 -3.73 -8.50
C THR A 221 23.25 -2.75 -9.41
N GLU A 222 24.43 -2.30 -9.02
CA GLU A 222 25.27 -1.43 -9.85
C GLU A 222 25.71 -2.16 -11.12
N GLY A 223 25.81 -1.41 -12.23
CA GLY A 223 26.20 -1.98 -13.52
C GLY A 223 25.11 -2.76 -14.23
N SER A 224 23.94 -2.98 -13.62
CA SER A 224 22.85 -3.78 -14.22
C SER A 224 22.27 -3.15 -15.49
N VAL A 225 22.41 -1.84 -15.71
CA VAL A 225 22.01 -1.17 -16.95
C VAL A 225 22.78 -1.67 -18.18
N GLU A 226 23.95 -2.28 -17.98
CA GLU A 226 24.77 -2.89 -19.04
C GLU A 226 24.02 -3.99 -19.79
N VAL A 227 22.98 -4.57 -19.21
CA VAL A 227 22.12 -5.54 -19.91
C VAL A 227 21.51 -4.96 -21.20
N PHE A 228 21.17 -3.68 -21.21
CA PHE A 228 20.64 -3.04 -22.42
C PHE A 228 21.70 -2.95 -23.53
N ASP A 229 22.92 -2.55 -23.20
CA ASP A 229 24.03 -2.52 -24.14
C ASP A 229 24.33 -3.92 -24.67
N LEU A 230 24.36 -4.93 -23.80
CA LEU A 230 24.53 -6.33 -24.16
C LEU A 230 23.43 -6.82 -25.11
N LEU A 231 22.16 -6.54 -24.78
CA LEU A 231 21.02 -6.93 -25.61
C LEU A 231 21.04 -6.22 -26.98
N TYR A 232 21.31 -4.92 -27.03
CA TYR A 232 21.44 -4.20 -28.30
C TYR A 232 22.58 -4.74 -29.15
N LYS A 233 23.75 -5.07 -28.57
CA LYS A 233 24.86 -5.71 -29.27
C LYS A 233 24.51 -7.11 -29.79
N THR A 234 23.76 -7.89 -29.00
CA THR A 234 23.35 -9.27 -29.34
C THR A 234 22.24 -9.29 -30.40
N LEU A 235 21.25 -8.41 -30.27
CA LEU A 235 20.06 -8.38 -31.12
C LEU A 235 20.28 -7.54 -32.41
N GLY A 236 21.20 -6.60 -32.37
CA GLY A 236 21.58 -5.73 -33.48
C GLY A 236 20.44 -4.90 -34.04
N LYS A 237 20.46 -4.69 -35.38
CA LYS A 237 19.43 -3.94 -36.13
C LYS A 237 18.03 -4.58 -36.13
N LYS A 238 17.84 -5.70 -35.44
CA LYS A 238 16.54 -6.41 -35.37
C LYS A 238 15.61 -5.80 -34.31
N CYS A 239 16.02 -4.77 -33.57
CA CYS A 239 15.17 -4.10 -32.61
C CYS A 239 14.15 -3.19 -33.32
N THR A 240 12.87 -3.34 -32.95
CA THR A 240 11.74 -2.58 -33.48
C THR A 240 10.83 -2.07 -32.35
N LEU A 241 9.80 -1.30 -32.68
CA LEU A 241 8.72 -0.89 -31.79
C LEU A 241 7.42 -1.57 -32.19
N PRO A 242 6.47 -1.81 -31.26
CA PRO A 242 5.17 -2.41 -31.59
C PRO A 242 4.47 -1.68 -32.73
N GLY A 243 4.46 -0.36 -32.71
CA GLY A 243 3.84 0.46 -33.75
C GLY A 243 4.44 0.27 -35.14
N LEU A 244 5.74 0.04 -35.24
CA LEU A 244 6.42 -0.26 -36.50
C LEU A 244 6.17 -1.69 -36.94
N PHE A 245 6.25 -2.66 -36.03
CA PHE A 245 5.98 -4.05 -36.31
C PHE A 245 4.60 -4.29 -36.93
N MET A 246 3.58 -3.63 -36.38
CA MET A 246 2.19 -3.72 -36.86
C MET A 246 1.98 -3.15 -38.25
N GLN A 247 2.83 -2.22 -38.71
CA GLN A 247 2.76 -1.68 -40.08
C GLN A 247 3.26 -2.69 -41.14
N ASP A 248 4.25 -3.49 -40.75
CA ASP A 248 4.96 -4.40 -41.67
C ASP A 248 4.46 -5.85 -41.59
N ASN A 249 3.62 -6.20 -40.63
CA ASN A 249 3.21 -7.57 -40.34
C ASN A 249 1.71 -7.69 -40.08
N GLU A 250 1.08 -8.67 -40.75
CA GLU A 250 -0.29 -9.07 -40.46
C GLU A 250 -0.32 -10.09 -39.31
N ILE A 251 -1.19 -9.88 -38.34
CA ILE A 251 -1.37 -10.78 -37.20
C ILE A 251 -2.76 -11.37 -37.26
N SER A 252 -2.85 -12.68 -37.48
CA SER A 252 -4.13 -13.41 -37.60
C SER A 252 -4.41 -14.35 -36.44
N ARG A 253 -3.44 -14.55 -35.54
CA ARG A 253 -3.57 -15.46 -34.38
C ARG A 253 -4.53 -14.89 -33.34
N THR A 254 -5.39 -15.76 -32.81
CA THR A 254 -6.29 -15.43 -31.69
C THR A 254 -6.03 -16.35 -30.50
N HIS A 255 -6.12 -15.82 -29.31
CA HIS A 255 -6.01 -16.58 -28.06
C HIS A 255 -6.78 -15.88 -26.94
N TYR A 256 -7.56 -16.63 -26.19
CA TYR A 256 -8.28 -16.09 -25.03
C TYR A 256 -7.35 -15.98 -23.82
N LEU A 257 -7.31 -14.80 -23.20
CA LEU A 257 -6.62 -14.57 -21.93
C LEU A 257 -7.63 -14.55 -20.78
N PRO A 258 -7.57 -15.52 -19.86
CA PRO A 258 -8.42 -15.50 -18.66
C PRO A 258 -7.99 -14.43 -17.66
N ASN A 259 -8.80 -14.21 -16.63
CA ASN A 259 -8.42 -13.38 -15.50
C ASN A 259 -7.22 -13.99 -14.77
N GLY A 260 -6.23 -13.18 -14.44
CA GLY A 260 -5.05 -13.68 -13.75
C GLY A 260 -4.04 -12.61 -13.35
N ILE A 261 -3.11 -13.04 -12.52
CA ILE A 261 -1.91 -12.29 -12.15
C ILE A 261 -0.77 -12.94 -12.92
N TYR A 262 -0.28 -12.29 -13.98
CA TYR A 262 0.73 -12.82 -14.87
C TYR A 262 2.11 -12.24 -14.59
N GLY A 263 3.16 -12.98 -14.90
CA GLY A 263 4.54 -12.46 -14.85
C GLY A 263 5.19 -12.46 -13.47
N ARG A 264 4.58 -13.07 -12.46
CA ARG A 264 5.19 -13.19 -11.15
C ARG A 264 5.21 -14.62 -10.62
N ASP A 265 6.36 -15.02 -10.08
CA ASP A 265 6.45 -16.05 -9.05
C ASP A 265 5.87 -15.46 -7.77
N PHE A 266 4.56 -15.54 -7.61
CA PHE A 266 3.93 -15.08 -6.38
C PHE A 266 4.22 -16.07 -5.26
N SER A 267 5.18 -15.73 -4.44
CA SER A 267 5.34 -16.26 -3.09
C SER A 267 4.16 -15.87 -2.17
N ILE A 268 3.24 -15.03 -2.65
CA ILE A 268 2.04 -14.59 -1.94
C ILE A 268 0.94 -15.64 -2.08
N GLY A 269 1.14 -16.78 -1.43
CA GLY A 269 0.13 -17.81 -1.31
C GLY A 269 -0.27 -18.44 -2.66
N LYS A 270 -1.40 -19.16 -2.65
CA LYS A 270 -1.97 -19.83 -3.85
C LYS A 270 -2.99 -18.97 -4.58
N ALA A 271 -2.95 -17.64 -4.43
CA ALA A 271 -3.92 -16.74 -5.02
C ALA A 271 -3.85 -16.78 -6.56
N THR A 272 -4.96 -17.09 -7.20
CA THR A 272 -5.11 -17.12 -8.66
C THR A 272 -5.64 -15.80 -9.22
N SER A 273 -6.16 -14.93 -8.36
CA SER A 273 -6.68 -13.62 -8.72
C SER A 273 -6.35 -12.57 -7.65
N ILE A 274 -6.34 -11.30 -8.07
CA ILE A 274 -6.13 -10.19 -7.13
C ILE A 274 -7.21 -10.12 -6.05
N ASN A 275 -8.45 -10.45 -6.38
CA ASN A 275 -9.56 -10.48 -5.41
C ASN A 275 -9.30 -11.52 -4.33
N GLN A 276 -8.89 -12.73 -4.71
CA GLN A 276 -8.53 -13.76 -3.75
C GLN A 276 -7.39 -13.30 -2.84
N LEU A 277 -6.33 -12.69 -3.41
CA LEU A 277 -5.22 -12.14 -2.62
C LEU A 277 -5.72 -11.13 -1.56
N ILE A 278 -6.65 -10.24 -1.95
CA ILE A 278 -7.19 -9.23 -1.04
C ILE A 278 -8.04 -9.87 0.05
N TYR A 279 -8.99 -10.73 -0.30
CA TYR A 279 -9.91 -11.33 0.67
C TYR A 279 -9.25 -12.36 1.61
N ASP A 280 -8.18 -13.00 1.17
CA ASP A 280 -7.41 -13.93 2.01
C ASP A 280 -6.50 -13.19 3.03
N ASN A 281 -6.33 -11.87 2.89
CA ASN A 281 -5.50 -11.06 3.78
C ASN A 281 -6.32 -9.93 4.45
N PRO A 282 -6.60 -10.01 5.77
CA PRO A 282 -7.44 -9.03 6.47
C PRO A 282 -6.97 -7.59 6.37
N VAL A 283 -5.65 -7.34 6.31
CA VAL A 283 -5.08 -5.99 6.17
C VAL A 283 -5.38 -5.42 4.77
N LEU A 284 -5.21 -6.25 3.74
CA LEU A 284 -5.51 -5.84 2.35
C LEU A 284 -7.01 -5.67 2.16
N ALA A 285 -7.82 -6.55 2.72
CA ALA A 285 -9.28 -6.48 2.70
C ALA A 285 -9.78 -5.17 3.30
N ARG A 286 -9.28 -4.78 4.48
CA ARG A 286 -9.62 -3.51 5.14
C ARG A 286 -9.22 -2.29 4.31
N ASN A 287 -8.01 -2.26 3.75
CA ASN A 287 -7.57 -1.16 2.90
C ASN A 287 -8.48 -1.02 1.67
N TYR A 288 -8.83 -2.13 1.05
CA TYR A 288 -9.71 -2.16 -0.12
C TYR A 288 -11.15 -1.75 0.23
N GLY A 289 -11.69 -2.27 1.33
CA GLY A 289 -13.03 -1.96 1.80
C GLY A 289 -13.18 -0.48 2.19
N LEU A 290 -12.18 0.10 2.87
CA LEU A 290 -12.17 1.52 3.20
C LEU A 290 -12.24 2.39 1.93
N VAL A 291 -11.41 2.10 0.93
CA VAL A 291 -11.42 2.87 -0.34
C VAL A 291 -12.76 2.72 -1.06
N ASN A 292 -13.38 1.53 -1.02
CA ASN A 292 -14.70 1.29 -1.60
C ASN A 292 -15.80 2.03 -0.82
N LEU A 293 -15.76 2.01 0.51
CA LEU A 293 -16.67 2.79 1.35
C LEU A 293 -16.62 4.28 0.99
N LEU A 294 -15.41 4.86 0.94
CA LEU A 294 -15.25 6.26 0.57
C LEU A 294 -15.77 6.55 -0.85
N ARG A 295 -15.56 5.62 -1.79
CA ARG A 295 -16.08 5.72 -3.17
C ARG A 295 -17.61 5.76 -3.20
N GLU A 296 -18.27 4.88 -2.45
CA GLU A 296 -19.72 4.82 -2.34
C GLU A 296 -20.28 6.08 -1.68
N VAL A 297 -19.70 6.50 -0.57
CA VAL A 297 -20.07 7.75 0.11
C VAL A 297 -19.98 8.95 -0.83
N LEU A 298 -18.88 9.06 -1.57
CA LEU A 298 -18.72 10.15 -2.54
C LEU A 298 -19.71 10.05 -3.70
N ARG A 299 -20.01 8.85 -4.19
CA ARG A 299 -20.98 8.63 -5.27
C ARG A 299 -22.39 9.03 -4.84
N ASP A 300 -22.81 8.60 -3.68
CA ASP A 300 -24.18 8.74 -3.22
C ASP A 300 -24.50 10.17 -2.74
N ASN A 301 -23.48 10.93 -2.35
CA ASN A 301 -23.61 12.29 -1.84
C ASN A 301 -23.13 13.38 -2.82
N LYS A 302 -23.17 13.11 -4.12
CA LYS A 302 -22.70 14.03 -5.19
C LYS A 302 -23.24 15.45 -5.11
N LYS A 303 -24.48 15.62 -4.65
CA LYS A 303 -25.18 16.92 -4.63
C LYS A 303 -24.80 17.78 -3.42
N VAL A 304 -24.29 17.18 -2.35
CA VAL A 304 -24.01 17.84 -1.06
C VAL A 304 -22.54 18.20 -0.93
N ILE A 305 -21.67 17.52 -1.66
CA ILE A 305 -20.22 17.68 -1.57
C ILE A 305 -19.76 18.79 -2.51
N GLU A 306 -19.26 19.90 -1.95
CA GLU A 306 -18.83 21.09 -2.69
C GLU A 306 -17.52 20.88 -3.46
N ASP A 307 -16.47 20.32 -2.83
CA ASP A 307 -15.15 20.11 -3.46
C ASP A 307 -14.97 18.73 -4.07
N ARG A 308 -15.95 18.36 -4.90
CA ARG A 308 -16.02 17.03 -5.53
C ARG A 308 -14.78 16.67 -6.33
N LYS A 309 -14.25 17.63 -7.11
CA LYS A 309 -13.12 17.38 -8.00
C LYS A 309 -11.84 17.00 -7.23
N ASN A 310 -11.61 17.65 -6.11
CA ASN A 310 -10.47 17.34 -5.25
C ASN A 310 -10.64 15.97 -4.59
N LEU A 311 -11.83 15.69 -4.05
CA LEU A 311 -12.14 14.40 -3.44
C LEU A 311 -12.03 13.22 -4.43
N ASP A 312 -12.50 13.38 -5.67
CA ASP A 312 -12.33 12.37 -6.71
C ASP A 312 -10.84 12.15 -7.04
N ASN A 313 -10.02 13.21 -7.04
CA ASN A 313 -8.58 13.08 -7.26
C ASN A 313 -7.88 12.37 -6.08
N LEU A 314 -8.25 12.71 -4.85
CA LEU A 314 -7.75 12.02 -3.65
C LEU A 314 -8.15 10.54 -3.64
N LEU A 315 -9.39 10.23 -4.01
CA LEU A 315 -9.87 8.85 -4.12
C LEU A 315 -9.08 8.05 -5.17
N MET A 316 -8.78 8.66 -6.32
CA MET A 316 -7.93 8.02 -7.33
C MET A 316 -6.53 7.71 -6.79
N LYS A 317 -5.93 8.61 -5.99
CA LYS A 317 -4.63 8.39 -5.32
C LYS A 317 -4.72 7.30 -4.25
N ALA A 318 -5.77 7.34 -3.42
CA ALA A 318 -6.02 6.32 -2.39
C ALA A 318 -6.28 4.92 -2.99
N SER A 319 -6.73 4.86 -4.26
CA SER A 319 -6.95 3.62 -5.00
C SER A 319 -5.65 3.00 -5.56
N SER A 320 -4.48 3.63 -5.38
CA SER A 320 -3.20 3.08 -5.85
C SER A 320 -2.98 1.66 -5.34
N SER A 321 -2.69 0.74 -6.25
CA SER A 321 -2.68 -0.69 -5.92
C SER A 321 -1.37 -1.21 -5.36
N CYS A 322 -0.35 -0.36 -5.20
CA CYS A 322 0.91 -0.80 -4.61
C CYS A 322 0.75 -1.27 -3.15
N LEU A 323 -0.31 -0.82 -2.44
CA LEU A 323 -0.65 -1.33 -1.10
C LEU A 323 -0.94 -2.84 -1.07
N TYR A 324 -1.36 -3.42 -2.20
CA TYR A 324 -1.72 -4.84 -2.28
C TYR A 324 -0.54 -5.73 -2.65
N PHE A 325 0.65 -5.15 -2.81
CA PHE A 325 1.87 -5.88 -3.18
C PHE A 325 3.02 -5.54 -2.24
N PRO A 326 2.97 -6.03 -0.99
CA PRO A 326 3.95 -5.69 0.04
C PRO A 326 5.39 -6.09 -0.33
N ASP A 327 5.59 -7.15 -1.09
CA ASP A 327 6.94 -7.57 -1.53
C ASP A 327 7.65 -6.55 -2.42
N GLU A 328 6.91 -5.65 -3.06
CA GLU A 328 7.46 -4.60 -3.92
C GLU A 328 7.48 -3.22 -3.27
N CYS A 329 6.49 -2.96 -2.43
CA CYS A 329 6.24 -1.65 -1.86
C CYS A 329 6.19 -1.67 -0.33
N ASP A 330 6.90 -2.59 0.31
CA ASP A 330 6.74 -2.88 1.72
C ASP A 330 7.43 -1.89 2.67
N SER A 331 7.54 -0.64 2.25
CA SER A 331 7.99 0.45 3.09
C SER A 331 6.82 1.06 3.88
N PRO A 332 6.94 1.24 5.21
CA PRO A 332 5.96 1.98 6.01
C PRO A 332 5.67 3.38 5.46
N SER A 333 6.65 4.05 4.85
CA SER A 333 6.47 5.37 4.24
C SER A 333 5.50 5.33 3.06
N ILE A 334 5.57 4.31 2.22
CA ILE A 334 4.67 4.13 1.07
C ILE A 334 3.25 3.86 1.55
N ARG A 335 3.08 2.91 2.49
CA ARG A 335 1.76 2.61 3.06
C ARG A 335 1.10 3.85 3.66
N ARG A 336 1.85 4.64 4.43
CA ARG A 336 1.35 5.90 5.02
C ARG A 336 1.04 6.96 3.98
N ALA A 337 1.89 7.13 2.96
CA ALA A 337 1.67 8.11 1.91
C ALA A 337 0.35 7.87 1.16
N ILE A 338 0.03 6.62 0.86
CA ILE A 338 -1.23 6.27 0.19
C ILE A 338 -2.41 6.37 1.14
N ASN A 339 -2.28 5.84 2.37
CA ASN A 339 -3.34 5.91 3.38
C ASN A 339 -3.69 7.35 3.76
N ARG A 340 -2.72 8.29 3.70
CA ARG A 340 -2.96 9.71 3.93
C ARG A 340 -4.05 10.30 3.02
N PHE A 341 -4.15 9.84 1.77
CA PHE A 341 -5.21 10.32 0.88
C PHE A 341 -6.60 9.89 1.36
N ALA A 342 -6.75 8.68 1.89
CA ALA A 342 -7.99 8.25 2.53
C ALA A 342 -8.29 9.07 3.79
N CYS A 343 -7.29 9.30 4.66
CA CYS A 343 -7.43 10.14 5.86
C CYS A 343 -7.87 11.57 5.51
N GLU A 344 -7.39 12.12 4.41
CA GLU A 344 -7.76 13.47 3.94
C GLU A 344 -9.24 13.51 3.51
N ILE A 345 -9.70 12.50 2.76
CA ILE A 345 -11.12 12.37 2.38
C ILE A 345 -11.98 12.26 3.64
N GLU A 346 -11.65 11.35 4.57
CA GLU A 346 -12.39 11.18 5.81
C GLU A 346 -12.44 12.48 6.62
N GLY A 347 -11.31 13.20 6.73
CA GLY A 347 -11.25 14.48 7.41
C GLY A 347 -12.10 15.58 6.76
N MET A 348 -12.24 15.58 5.42
CA MET A 348 -13.13 16.49 4.72
C MET A 348 -14.61 16.13 4.96
N LEU A 349 -14.95 14.85 4.89
CA LEU A 349 -16.31 14.35 5.17
C LEU A 349 -16.73 14.56 6.63
N ALA A 350 -15.80 14.45 7.57
CA ALA A 350 -16.05 14.69 8.99
C ALA A 350 -16.35 16.16 9.35
N ARG A 351 -15.92 17.10 8.52
CA ARG A 351 -16.18 18.54 8.70
C ARG A 351 -17.53 19.00 8.18
N MET A 352 -18.25 18.17 7.43
CA MET A 352 -19.61 18.45 6.99
C MET A 352 -20.57 18.49 8.18
N ASP A 353 -21.63 19.27 8.10
CA ASP A 353 -22.62 19.40 9.19
C ASP A 353 -23.27 18.06 9.56
N ALA A 354 -23.53 17.22 8.55
CA ALA A 354 -23.89 15.81 8.71
C ALA A 354 -22.90 14.97 7.90
N SER A 355 -22.06 14.21 8.58
CA SER A 355 -21.13 13.32 7.90
C SER A 355 -21.90 12.25 7.12
N PRO A 356 -21.63 12.07 5.83
CA PRO A 356 -22.27 11.05 5.02
C PRO A 356 -21.71 9.63 5.23
N ILE A 357 -20.70 9.46 6.08
CA ILE A 357 -20.16 8.13 6.41
C ILE A 357 -21.22 7.33 7.18
N PRO A 358 -21.54 6.09 6.77
CA PRO A 358 -22.57 5.30 7.42
C PRO A 358 -22.21 4.99 8.87
N GLU A 359 -23.22 4.76 9.69
CA GLU A 359 -23.06 4.50 11.13
C GLU A 359 -22.54 3.09 11.43
N GLN A 360 -22.69 2.16 10.49
CA GLN A 360 -22.19 0.79 10.55
C GLN A 360 -21.73 0.37 9.15
N THR A 361 -20.64 -0.37 9.09
CA THR A 361 -20.09 -0.86 7.83
C THR A 361 -19.13 -2.02 8.08
N ASP A 362 -19.09 -2.98 7.19
CA ASP A 362 -18.11 -4.06 7.17
C ASP A 362 -16.99 -3.66 6.18
N ILE A 363 -15.90 -3.07 6.68
CA ILE A 363 -14.81 -2.58 5.82
C ILE A 363 -13.74 -3.61 5.52
N ASP A 364 -13.67 -4.70 6.26
CA ASP A 364 -12.66 -5.75 6.06
C ASP A 364 -13.23 -7.07 5.54
N PHE A 365 -14.53 -7.08 5.25
CA PHE A 365 -15.27 -8.19 4.68
C PHE A 365 -15.26 -9.47 5.55
N ASP A 366 -15.11 -9.30 6.87
CA ASP A 366 -15.13 -10.41 7.83
C ASP A 366 -16.55 -10.76 8.29
N ARG A 367 -17.58 -10.09 7.75
CA ARG A 367 -19.00 -10.17 8.08
C ARG A 367 -19.35 -9.63 9.47
N THR A 368 -18.46 -8.84 10.04
CA THR A 368 -18.66 -8.16 11.31
C THR A 368 -18.59 -6.67 11.07
N GLU A 369 -19.66 -5.95 11.41
CA GLU A 369 -19.72 -4.51 11.15
C GLU A 369 -18.84 -3.73 12.13
N GLU A 370 -18.12 -2.73 11.62
CA GLU A 370 -17.49 -1.69 12.39
C GLU A 370 -18.44 -0.52 12.62
N TYR A 371 -18.18 0.23 13.70
CA TYR A 371 -18.84 1.49 14.01
C TYR A 371 -17.88 2.67 13.75
N PRO A 372 -18.05 3.41 12.64
CA PRO A 372 -17.35 4.66 12.42
C PRO A 372 -17.80 5.73 13.42
N ILE A 373 -16.85 6.33 14.10
CA ILE A 373 -17.06 7.38 15.10
C ILE A 373 -16.40 8.64 14.56
N ILE A 374 -17.22 9.58 14.10
CA ILE A 374 -16.78 10.74 13.35
C ILE A 374 -16.71 11.95 14.27
N GLY A 375 -15.50 12.32 14.63
CA GLY A 375 -15.19 13.53 15.39
C GLY A 375 -14.39 14.53 14.57
N LYS A 376 -14.47 15.83 14.92
CA LYS A 376 -13.71 16.88 14.22
C LYS A 376 -12.18 16.75 14.40
N ALA A 377 -11.74 16.25 15.53
CA ALA A 377 -10.32 16.06 15.83
C ALA A 377 -9.82 14.67 15.44
N ASN A 378 -10.63 13.65 15.68
CA ASN A 378 -10.28 12.26 15.44
C ASN A 378 -11.45 11.51 14.78
N ILE A 379 -11.11 10.56 13.92
CA ILE A 379 -12.05 9.61 13.34
C ILE A 379 -11.58 8.22 13.77
N ALA A 380 -12.48 7.42 14.33
CA ALA A 380 -12.17 6.07 14.79
C ALA A 380 -13.14 5.06 14.21
N TYR A 381 -12.68 3.82 14.06
CA TYR A 381 -13.54 2.68 13.68
C TYR A 381 -13.44 1.64 14.79
N LEU A 382 -14.54 1.46 15.50
CA LEU A 382 -14.65 0.45 16.55
C LEU A 382 -15.10 -0.87 15.92
N ASN A 383 -14.22 -1.86 15.93
CA ASN A 383 -14.51 -3.19 15.42
C ASN A 383 -15.14 -4.05 16.52
N ARG A 384 -16.22 -4.76 16.22
CA ARG A 384 -16.86 -5.72 17.13
C ARG A 384 -15.94 -6.91 17.43
N ARG A 385 -15.11 -7.29 16.46
CA ARG A 385 -14.07 -8.28 16.68
C ARG A 385 -12.96 -7.68 17.53
N GLY A 386 -12.76 -8.23 18.72
CA GLY A 386 -11.80 -7.76 19.71
C GLY A 386 -12.21 -6.50 20.46
N ALA A 387 -13.34 -5.86 20.14
CA ALA A 387 -13.71 -4.53 20.66
C ALA A 387 -12.51 -3.56 20.66
N VAL A 388 -11.88 -3.40 19.50
CA VAL A 388 -10.67 -2.60 19.29
C VAL A 388 -10.94 -1.43 18.35
N LEU A 389 -10.16 -0.37 18.47
CA LEU A 389 -10.13 0.64 17.41
C LEU A 389 -9.19 0.15 16.30
N SER A 390 -9.79 -0.36 15.24
CA SER A 390 -9.06 -0.90 14.09
C SER A 390 -8.46 0.20 13.20
N ARG A 391 -8.96 1.43 13.32
CA ARG A 391 -8.50 2.64 12.66
C ARG A 391 -8.66 3.83 13.59
N PHE A 392 -7.66 4.71 13.61
CA PHE A 392 -7.71 5.95 14.40
C PHE A 392 -6.98 7.07 13.67
N VAL A 393 -7.75 7.90 12.99
CA VAL A 393 -7.24 9.02 12.19
C VAL A 393 -7.18 10.28 13.04
N VAL A 394 -6.00 10.87 13.14
CA VAL A 394 -5.81 12.21 13.69
C VAL A 394 -6.00 13.22 12.56
N SER A 395 -7.14 13.90 12.55
CA SER A 395 -7.60 14.71 11.40
C SER A 395 -6.65 15.88 11.07
N GLN A 396 -5.95 16.44 12.04
CA GLN A 396 -5.02 17.56 11.82
C GLN A 396 -3.72 17.12 11.15
N ASP A 397 -3.29 15.89 11.38
CA ASP A 397 -2.03 15.33 10.88
C ASP A 397 -2.25 14.41 9.68
N LEU A 398 -3.51 14.14 9.32
CA LEU A 398 -3.91 13.24 8.25
C LEU A 398 -3.23 11.87 8.38
N ALA A 399 -3.14 11.39 9.61
CA ALA A 399 -2.43 10.17 9.95
C ALA A 399 -3.35 9.19 10.68
N ASP A 400 -3.40 7.97 10.19
CA ASP A 400 -3.93 6.84 10.93
C ASP A 400 -2.82 6.26 11.80
N ILE A 401 -3.03 6.30 13.10
CA ILE A 401 -2.05 5.85 14.10
C ILE A 401 -2.34 4.45 14.66
N ALA A 402 -3.45 3.83 14.27
CA ALA A 402 -3.72 2.45 14.62
C ALA A 402 -2.97 1.48 13.70
N LEU A 403 -2.47 0.39 14.27
CA LEU A 403 -1.85 -0.66 13.48
C LEU A 403 -2.91 -1.46 12.72
N HIS A 404 -2.73 -1.57 11.42
CA HIS A 404 -3.65 -2.30 10.53
C HIS A 404 -3.59 -3.83 10.66
N SER A 405 -2.88 -4.37 11.64
CA SER A 405 -2.63 -5.81 11.81
C SER A 405 -3.69 -6.57 12.60
N GLY A 406 -4.92 -6.09 12.68
CA GLY A 406 -6.00 -6.78 13.39
C GLY A 406 -6.06 -6.52 14.90
N GLU A 407 -4.94 -6.37 15.58
CA GLU A 407 -4.90 -6.11 17.04
C GLU A 407 -5.24 -4.66 17.43
N GLY A 408 -5.17 -3.68 16.51
CA GLY A 408 -5.61 -2.30 16.71
C GLY A 408 -5.17 -1.62 18.03
N LEU A 409 -5.97 -0.64 18.46
CA LEU A 409 -5.79 0.00 19.79
C LEU A 409 -6.77 -0.64 20.79
N PHE A 410 -6.31 -0.86 22.00
CA PHE A 410 -7.08 -1.38 23.15
C PHE A 410 -7.50 -2.86 23.01
N SER A 411 -6.65 -3.70 22.46
CA SER A 411 -6.92 -5.14 22.43
C SER A 411 -6.70 -5.80 23.82
N ASP A 412 -7.48 -6.82 24.12
CA ASP A 412 -7.51 -7.46 25.43
C ASP A 412 -6.88 -8.84 25.39
N SER A 413 -6.14 -9.18 26.44
CA SER A 413 -5.69 -10.53 26.70
C SER A 413 -5.55 -10.81 28.20
N PHE A 414 -5.49 -12.10 28.54
CA PHE A 414 -5.23 -12.58 29.91
C PHE A 414 -4.00 -13.48 29.87
N VAL A 415 -3.05 -13.23 30.76
CA VAL A 415 -1.82 -14.01 30.91
C VAL A 415 -1.87 -14.74 32.24
N ASN A 416 -1.72 -16.07 32.25
CA ASN A 416 -1.63 -16.84 33.48
C ASN A 416 -0.19 -16.87 34.03
N GLU A 417 0.01 -17.35 35.27
CA GLU A 417 1.33 -17.44 35.91
C GLU A 417 2.38 -18.22 35.10
N ARG A 418 1.95 -19.16 34.24
CA ARG A 418 2.84 -19.92 33.37
C ARG A 418 3.20 -19.15 32.07
N GLY A 419 2.79 -17.90 31.95
CA GLY A 419 3.01 -17.06 30.77
C GLY A 419 2.16 -17.42 29.56
N LYS A 420 1.12 -18.28 29.71
CA LYS A 420 0.20 -18.57 28.60
C LYS A 420 -0.77 -17.41 28.44
N GLU A 421 -0.77 -16.81 27.27
CA GLU A 421 -1.65 -15.70 26.89
C GLU A 421 -2.93 -16.22 26.21
N THR A 422 -4.08 -15.71 26.66
CA THR A 422 -5.39 -15.89 26.03
C THR A 422 -5.78 -14.55 25.40
N LYS A 423 -5.61 -14.44 24.09
CA LYS A 423 -5.92 -13.22 23.32
C LYS A 423 -7.41 -13.20 22.94
N LEU A 424 -8.02 -12.02 23.02
CA LEU A 424 -9.44 -11.81 22.70
C LEU A 424 -9.67 -11.03 21.40
N PHE A 425 -8.64 -10.55 20.72
CA PHE A 425 -8.79 -9.74 19.51
C PHE A 425 -9.48 -10.47 18.34
N GLU A 426 -9.50 -11.81 18.35
CA GLU A 426 -10.22 -12.62 17.36
C GLU A 426 -11.66 -12.96 17.77
N LYS A 427 -12.05 -12.62 18.99
CA LYS A 427 -13.38 -12.89 19.51
C LYS A 427 -14.35 -11.77 19.19
N THR A 428 -15.59 -12.10 18.88
CA THR A 428 -16.64 -11.10 18.63
C THR A 428 -17.29 -10.71 19.96
N TYR A 429 -17.26 -9.40 20.26
CA TYR A 429 -17.95 -8.80 21.38
C TYR A 429 -19.38 -8.42 20.99
N GLU A 430 -20.26 -8.40 21.95
CA GLU A 430 -21.54 -7.72 21.81
C GLU A 430 -21.31 -6.23 22.03
N VAL A 431 -21.48 -5.44 20.97
CA VAL A 431 -21.23 -3.98 21.00
C VAL A 431 -22.54 -3.23 20.81
N THR A 432 -22.82 -2.29 21.72
CA THR A 432 -24.04 -1.48 21.72
C THR A 432 -23.71 0.00 21.87
N PRO A 433 -24.23 0.90 21.01
CA PRO A 433 -24.12 2.34 21.23
C PRO A 433 -24.99 2.75 22.43
N LEU A 434 -24.45 3.60 23.32
CA LEU A 434 -25.12 4.02 24.56
C LEU A 434 -25.95 5.28 24.40
N GLU A 435 -25.66 6.13 23.42
CA GLU A 435 -26.33 7.40 23.21
C GLU A 435 -26.81 7.56 21.76
N LYS A 436 -27.83 8.41 21.55
CA LYS A 436 -28.33 8.76 20.20
C LYS A 436 -27.26 9.39 19.30
N LYS A 437 -26.25 10.07 19.88
CA LYS A 437 -25.13 10.68 19.16
C LYS A 437 -23.98 9.72 18.87
N ARG A 438 -24.07 8.47 19.32
CA ARG A 438 -23.08 7.41 19.09
C ARG A 438 -21.62 7.85 19.40
N SER A 439 -21.46 8.61 20.46
CA SER A 439 -20.15 8.96 21.01
C SER A 439 -19.68 8.02 22.12
N ASP A 440 -20.57 7.18 22.62
CA ASP A 440 -20.30 6.23 23.70
C ASP A 440 -20.78 4.84 23.29
N PHE A 441 -19.93 3.83 23.54
CA PHE A 441 -20.21 2.44 23.20
C PHE A 441 -19.94 1.54 24.39
N PHE A 442 -20.73 0.49 24.51
CA PHE A 442 -20.54 -0.58 25.45
C PHE A 442 -20.27 -1.89 24.69
N ALA A 443 -19.20 -2.57 25.07
CA ALA A 443 -18.81 -3.86 24.50
C ALA A 443 -18.66 -4.88 25.63
N THR A 444 -19.19 -6.06 25.46
CA THR A 444 -19.14 -7.12 26.48
C THR A 444 -18.83 -8.48 25.86
N ILE A 445 -18.12 -9.31 26.62
CA ILE A 445 -17.82 -10.70 26.25
C ILE A 445 -17.64 -11.57 27.49
N PRO A 446 -18.28 -12.75 27.55
CA PRO A 446 -17.98 -13.75 28.56
C PRO A 446 -16.68 -14.49 28.21
N VAL A 447 -15.82 -14.69 29.19
CA VAL A 447 -14.52 -15.36 29.05
C VAL A 447 -14.36 -16.41 30.14
N THR A 448 -13.81 -17.58 29.79
CA THR A 448 -13.48 -18.64 30.75
C THR A 448 -11.96 -18.64 30.98
N LEU A 449 -11.53 -18.39 32.20
CA LEU A 449 -10.15 -18.40 32.65
C LEU A 449 -9.93 -19.58 33.62
N GLY A 450 -9.34 -20.65 33.12
CA GLY A 450 -9.24 -21.89 33.88
C GLY A 450 -10.64 -22.50 34.17
N LYS A 451 -11.06 -22.42 35.45
CA LYS A 451 -12.40 -22.85 35.87
C LYS A 451 -13.36 -21.68 36.16
N VAL A 452 -12.83 -20.47 36.18
CA VAL A 452 -13.58 -19.27 36.52
C VAL A 452 -14.20 -18.66 35.28
N GLN A 453 -15.47 -18.35 35.30
CA GLN A 453 -16.16 -17.56 34.30
C GLN A 453 -16.13 -16.09 34.71
N ILE A 454 -15.73 -15.25 33.81
CA ILE A 454 -15.73 -13.79 33.98
C ILE A 454 -16.55 -13.13 32.89
N ASN A 455 -17.01 -11.93 33.14
CA ASN A 455 -17.49 -11.02 32.12
C ASN A 455 -16.49 -9.87 31.95
N LEU A 456 -16.09 -9.61 30.71
CA LEU A 456 -15.24 -8.47 30.36
C LEU A 456 -16.12 -7.42 29.70
N ASN A 457 -16.25 -6.28 30.33
CA ASN A 457 -17.03 -5.15 29.88
C ASN A 457 -16.09 -3.99 29.52
N LYS A 458 -16.31 -3.37 28.36
CA LYS A 458 -15.58 -2.17 27.95
C LYS A 458 -16.55 -1.07 27.60
N ARG A 459 -16.30 0.13 28.11
CA ARG A 459 -17.05 1.32 27.76
C ARG A 459 -16.12 2.31 27.08
N PHE A 460 -16.40 2.62 25.82
CA PHE A 460 -15.69 3.64 25.05
C PHE A 460 -16.44 4.95 25.11
N LYS A 461 -15.74 6.03 25.47
CA LYS A 461 -16.27 7.41 25.51
C LYS A 461 -15.39 8.30 24.65
N PHE A 462 -15.94 8.80 23.55
CA PHE A 462 -15.22 9.67 22.62
C PHE A 462 -15.53 11.14 22.93
N ARG A 463 -14.50 11.93 23.18
CA ARG A 463 -14.59 13.36 23.54
C ARG A 463 -13.52 14.16 22.81
N GLN A 464 -13.90 14.96 21.82
CA GLN A 464 -12.97 15.76 21.01
C GLN A 464 -11.68 15.01 20.59
N ASN A 465 -10.56 15.28 21.28
CA ASN A 465 -9.26 14.66 21.04
C ASN A 465 -8.90 13.52 22.03
N THR A 466 -9.86 13.09 22.83
CA THR A 466 -9.66 12.09 23.89
C THR A 466 -10.61 10.92 23.71
N VAL A 467 -10.09 9.71 23.88
CA VAL A 467 -10.88 8.49 24.04
C VAL A 467 -10.65 7.98 25.47
N VAL A 468 -11.70 7.74 26.19
CA VAL A 468 -11.64 7.08 27.51
C VAL A 468 -12.19 5.67 27.36
N VAL A 469 -11.39 4.69 27.74
CA VAL A 469 -11.79 3.27 27.78
C VAL A 469 -11.85 2.83 29.22
N GLU A 470 -13.07 2.54 29.69
CA GLU A 470 -13.29 1.95 31.00
C GLU A 470 -13.45 0.43 30.81
N VAL A 471 -12.56 -0.31 31.42
CA VAL A 471 -12.59 -1.79 31.42
C VAL A 471 -13.05 -2.25 32.78
N GLU A 472 -14.05 -3.13 32.80
CA GLU A 472 -14.58 -3.76 34.00
C GLU A 472 -14.51 -5.28 33.82
N ILE A 473 -13.95 -5.96 34.81
CA ILE A 473 -13.81 -7.42 34.83
C ILE A 473 -14.55 -7.91 36.05
N GLU A 474 -15.60 -8.67 35.81
CA GLU A 474 -16.48 -9.23 36.83
C GLU A 474 -16.29 -10.76 36.94
N ASN A 475 -16.05 -11.27 38.13
CA ASN A 475 -16.02 -12.70 38.40
C ASN A 475 -17.46 -13.24 38.57
N LEU A 476 -17.93 -14.02 37.62
CA LEU A 476 -19.28 -14.61 37.67
C LEU A 476 -19.35 -15.97 38.38
N SER A 477 -18.22 -16.45 38.90
CA SER A 477 -18.09 -17.78 39.49
C SER A 477 -18.06 -17.72 41.00
N PRO A 478 -18.45 -18.82 41.66
CA PRO A 478 -18.27 -18.99 43.10
C PRO A 478 -16.82 -19.27 43.51
N GLU A 479 -15.90 -19.39 42.55
CA GLU A 479 -14.49 -19.63 42.78
C GLU A 479 -13.72 -18.29 42.67
N LYS A 480 -12.70 -18.08 43.48
CA LYS A 480 -11.82 -16.93 43.43
C LYS A 480 -10.96 -16.97 42.17
N LEU A 481 -10.86 -15.86 41.46
CA LEU A 481 -9.93 -15.67 40.35
C LEU A 481 -8.59 -15.19 40.89
N THR A 482 -7.57 -16.02 40.77
CA THR A 482 -6.17 -15.70 41.05
C THR A 482 -5.30 -16.10 39.89
N ASP A 483 -4.03 -15.70 39.91
CA ASP A 483 -2.99 -16.20 39.00
C ASP A 483 -3.15 -15.77 37.53
N PHE A 484 -3.91 -14.69 37.31
CA PHE A 484 -4.04 -14.06 36.00
C PHE A 484 -3.67 -12.59 36.02
N THR A 485 -3.08 -12.14 34.94
CA THR A 485 -2.85 -10.72 34.64
C THR A 485 -3.69 -10.32 33.44
N TYR A 486 -4.52 -9.31 33.59
CA TYR A 486 -5.20 -8.66 32.48
C TYR A 486 -4.20 -7.75 31.76
N VAL A 487 -4.21 -7.77 30.44
CA VAL A 487 -3.34 -6.96 29.58
C VAL A 487 -4.19 -6.24 28.53
N ASN A 488 -4.15 -4.90 28.54
CA ASN A 488 -4.68 -4.10 27.46
C ASN A 488 -3.53 -3.60 26.59
N THR A 489 -3.62 -3.86 25.29
CA THR A 489 -2.56 -3.59 24.32
C THR A 489 -2.93 -2.44 23.40
N ILE A 490 -2.02 -1.49 23.25
CA ILE A 490 -2.14 -0.32 22.37
C ILE A 490 -1.00 -0.38 21.34
N ASN A 491 -1.30 -0.61 20.08
CA ASN A 491 -0.33 -0.71 18.99
C ASN A 491 -0.32 0.59 18.17
N LEU A 492 0.72 1.41 18.34
CA LEU A 492 0.85 2.73 17.72
C LEU A 492 1.75 2.68 16.49
N ALA A 493 1.16 2.79 15.32
CA ALA A 493 1.85 2.82 14.02
C ALA A 493 2.27 4.25 13.63
N LEU A 494 3.14 4.88 14.40
CA LEU A 494 3.66 6.22 14.11
C LEU A 494 4.86 6.17 13.14
N PRO A 495 5.14 7.27 12.38
CA PRO A 495 6.07 7.20 11.23
C PRO A 495 7.56 7.00 11.56
N LYS A 496 8.03 7.29 12.77
CA LYS A 496 9.45 7.21 13.16
C LYS A 496 9.62 6.71 14.61
N SER A 497 10.86 6.48 14.99
CA SER A 497 11.20 6.08 16.36
C SER A 497 10.65 7.07 17.40
N LEU A 498 10.00 6.53 18.41
CA LEU A 498 9.30 7.30 19.44
C LEU A 498 10.15 7.41 20.70
N SER A 499 10.02 8.54 21.39
CA SER A 499 10.31 8.60 22.83
C SER A 499 9.02 8.30 23.59
N VAL A 500 9.08 7.39 24.54
CA VAL A 500 8.01 7.12 25.49
C VAL A 500 8.50 7.52 26.86
N THR A 501 7.86 8.51 27.47
CA THR A 501 8.24 9.06 28.76
C THR A 501 7.11 8.92 29.77
N CYS A 502 7.42 8.76 31.02
CA CYS A 502 6.51 8.78 32.16
C CYS A 502 7.09 9.71 33.28
N PRO A 503 6.37 9.96 34.36
CA PRO A 503 6.89 10.76 35.46
C PRO A 503 8.21 10.24 36.04
N GLU A 504 8.43 8.92 35.99
CA GLU A 504 9.62 8.22 36.48
C GLU A 504 10.81 8.26 35.51
N GLY A 505 10.59 8.75 34.27
CA GLY A 505 11.62 8.86 33.25
C GLY A 505 11.25 8.28 31.89
N GLU A 506 12.23 7.94 31.10
CA GLU A 506 12.00 7.32 29.78
C GLU A 506 11.75 5.81 29.90
N ILE A 507 10.70 5.31 29.26
CA ILE A 507 10.44 3.88 29.11
C ILE A 507 11.17 3.41 27.86
N ALA A 508 12.31 2.72 28.07
CA ALA A 508 13.08 2.14 26.97
C ALA A 508 12.38 0.93 26.36
N ASP A 509 12.80 0.53 25.15
CA ASP A 509 12.31 -0.69 24.49
C ASP A 509 12.53 -1.92 25.37
N SER A 510 11.54 -2.82 25.38
CA SER A 510 11.50 -4.06 26.18
C SER A 510 11.59 -3.82 27.72
N ARG A 511 11.27 -2.62 28.16
CA ARG A 511 11.20 -2.25 29.58
C ARG A 511 9.77 -2.07 30.05
N GLU A 512 9.57 -2.31 31.34
CA GLU A 512 8.32 -2.09 32.04
C GLU A 512 8.52 -1.13 33.22
N VAL A 513 7.53 -0.29 33.47
CA VAL A 513 7.52 0.68 34.55
C VAL A 513 6.14 0.70 35.19
N PHE A 514 6.09 0.79 36.52
CA PHE A 514 4.85 0.97 37.25
C PHE A 514 4.57 2.46 37.36
N THR A 515 3.50 2.93 36.67
CA THR A 515 3.21 4.35 36.51
C THR A 515 1.73 4.60 36.24
N GLN A 516 1.29 5.84 36.43
CA GLN A 516 -0.07 6.28 36.16
C GLN A 516 -0.21 6.93 34.77
N SER A 517 0.89 7.27 34.11
CA SER A 517 0.81 7.91 32.80
C SER A 517 2.02 7.63 31.91
N ALA A 518 1.80 7.70 30.61
CA ALA A 518 2.86 7.68 29.61
C ALA A 518 2.58 8.70 28.52
N MET A 519 3.64 9.37 28.05
CA MET A 519 3.58 10.29 26.91
C MET A 519 4.45 9.77 25.78
N ILE A 520 3.85 9.61 24.62
CA ILE A 520 4.51 9.17 23.40
C ILE A 520 4.69 10.38 22.51
N GLN A 521 5.94 10.65 22.13
CA GLN A 521 6.29 11.76 21.26
C GLN A 521 7.11 11.27 20.08
N GLU A 522 6.77 11.76 18.92
CA GLU A 522 7.56 11.59 17.71
C GLU A 522 8.42 12.83 17.46
N LYS A 523 9.69 12.64 17.13
CA LYS A 523 10.57 13.73 16.68
C LYS A 523 10.97 13.48 15.21
N PRO A 524 10.81 14.43 14.30
CA PRO A 524 10.39 15.85 14.46
C PRO A 524 8.88 16.10 14.30
N TYR A 525 8.03 15.10 14.36
CA TYR A 525 6.59 15.24 14.12
C TYR A 525 5.90 15.98 15.26
N PRO A 526 4.90 16.82 14.97
CA PRO A 526 4.22 17.60 16.01
C PRO A 526 3.20 16.80 16.85
N LEU A 527 2.93 15.52 16.51
CA LEU A 527 1.94 14.71 17.19
C LEU A 527 2.49 14.15 18.50
N SER A 528 1.74 14.30 19.57
CA SER A 528 1.93 13.60 20.83
C SER A 528 0.68 12.81 21.21
N VAL A 529 0.90 11.66 21.83
CA VAL A 529 -0.15 10.81 22.39
C VAL A 529 0.11 10.68 23.89
N SER A 530 -0.89 11.03 24.69
CA SER A 530 -0.83 10.88 26.15
C SER A 530 -1.76 9.75 26.58
N ILE A 531 -1.24 8.85 27.41
CA ILE A 531 -2.01 7.80 28.08
C ILE A 531 -2.03 8.14 29.56
N VAL A 532 -3.23 8.18 30.16
CA VAL A 532 -3.44 8.44 31.59
C VAL A 532 -4.32 7.33 32.14
N LEU A 533 -3.86 6.69 33.20
CA LEU A 533 -4.58 5.60 33.85
C LEU A 533 -5.35 6.13 35.09
N GLY A 534 -6.50 5.55 35.34
CA GLY A 534 -7.28 5.88 36.57
C GLY A 534 -6.57 5.44 37.85
N GLU A 535 -5.68 4.47 37.77
CA GLU A 535 -4.82 3.97 38.84
C GLU A 535 -3.46 3.59 38.29
N GLU A 536 -2.45 3.43 39.14
CA GLU A 536 -1.13 2.95 38.70
C GLU A 536 -1.20 1.50 38.17
N ALA A 537 -0.53 1.26 37.07
CA ALA A 537 -0.42 -0.06 36.46
C ALA A 537 0.98 -0.23 35.84
N THR A 538 1.34 -1.45 35.52
CA THR A 538 2.59 -1.71 34.80
C THR A 538 2.40 -1.42 33.32
N ILE A 539 3.19 -0.50 32.76
CA ILE A 539 3.28 -0.23 31.33
C ILE A 539 4.57 -0.81 30.79
N GLN A 540 4.45 -1.74 29.84
CA GLN A 540 5.57 -2.32 29.11
C GLN A 540 5.60 -1.76 27.69
N ARG A 541 6.79 -1.34 27.23
CA ARG A 541 7.05 -0.91 25.84
C ARG A 541 7.74 -2.01 25.07
N ASN A 542 7.30 -2.25 23.83
CA ASN A 542 7.99 -3.10 22.86
C ASN A 542 7.96 -2.41 21.50
N ASP A 543 9.12 -2.23 20.89
CA ASP A 543 9.26 -1.66 19.55
C ASP A 543 9.45 -2.77 18.52
N PHE A 544 8.67 -2.71 17.45
CA PHE A 544 8.69 -3.74 16.42
C PHE A 544 9.34 -3.22 15.16
N TYR A 545 10.28 -4.02 14.67
CA TYR A 545 11.02 -3.76 13.45
C TYR A 545 10.86 -4.93 12.50
N ARG A 546 10.76 -4.62 11.20
CA ARG A 546 10.70 -5.62 10.15
C ARG A 546 11.86 -5.46 9.17
N LYS A 547 12.49 -6.56 8.85
CA LYS A 547 13.44 -6.62 7.75
C LYS A 547 12.66 -6.80 6.46
N ALA A 548 12.81 -5.88 5.55
CA ALA A 548 12.19 -5.94 4.23
C ALA A 548 13.21 -5.52 3.17
N ARG A 549 13.03 -6.06 1.98
CA ARG A 549 13.84 -5.68 0.84
C ARG A 549 13.23 -4.42 0.21
N SER A 550 14.06 -3.39 0.06
CA SER A 550 13.73 -2.22 -0.75
C SER A 550 14.49 -2.28 -2.07
N TRP A 551 14.16 -1.43 -3.01
CA TRP A 551 14.93 -1.28 -4.25
C TRP A 551 16.39 -0.84 -4.02
N LEU A 552 16.72 -0.33 -2.83
CA LEU A 552 18.08 0.05 -2.43
C LEU A 552 18.80 -1.04 -1.61
N GLY A 553 18.21 -2.24 -1.51
CA GLY A 553 18.73 -3.37 -0.75
C GLY A 553 17.95 -3.67 0.52
N ASP A 554 18.49 -4.58 1.34
CA ASP A 554 17.81 -5.01 2.57
C ASP A 554 17.86 -3.90 3.62
N ARG A 555 16.72 -3.53 4.16
CA ARG A 555 16.56 -2.49 5.18
C ARG A 555 15.76 -3.01 6.36
N THR A 556 16.03 -2.44 7.54
CA THR A 556 15.21 -2.65 8.73
C THR A 556 14.32 -1.43 8.90
N TYR A 557 13.01 -1.65 8.86
CA TYR A 557 12.00 -0.61 9.05
C TYR A 557 11.40 -0.72 10.43
N TYR A 558 11.23 0.41 11.10
CA TYR A 558 10.38 0.52 12.28
C TYR A 558 8.91 0.42 11.82
N GLU A 559 8.15 -0.48 12.43
CA GLU A 559 6.75 -0.71 12.10
C GLU A 559 5.81 -0.01 13.09
N TYR A 560 5.95 -0.31 14.37
CA TYR A 560 5.10 0.24 15.41
C TYR A 560 5.71 0.07 16.82
N THR A 561 5.16 0.83 17.77
CA THR A 561 5.39 0.63 19.21
C THR A 561 4.15 0.04 19.84
N GLN A 562 4.32 -1.02 20.58
CA GLN A 562 3.30 -1.64 21.42
C GLN A 562 3.48 -1.22 22.86
N LEU A 563 2.39 -0.76 23.46
CA LEU A 563 2.31 -0.52 24.91
C LEU A 563 1.35 -1.52 25.52
N LYS A 564 1.81 -2.32 26.47
CA LYS A 564 1.01 -3.27 27.24
C LYS A 564 0.76 -2.69 28.61
N ILE A 565 -0.50 -2.41 28.93
CA ILE A 565 -0.96 -1.96 30.24
C ILE A 565 -1.42 -3.20 30.99
N GLN A 566 -0.76 -3.53 32.10
CA GLN A 566 -0.92 -4.80 32.80
C GLN A 566 -1.48 -4.55 34.21
N LYS A 567 -2.52 -5.31 34.58
CA LYS A 567 -3.12 -5.32 35.90
C LYS A 567 -3.24 -6.76 36.41
N LYS A 568 -2.60 -7.06 37.55
CA LYS A 568 -2.78 -8.36 38.23
C LYS A 568 -4.19 -8.48 38.79
N LEU A 569 -4.81 -9.63 38.60
CA LEU A 569 -6.17 -9.93 39.04
C LEU A 569 -6.14 -10.77 40.31
N SER A 570 -6.93 -10.35 41.28
CA SER A 570 -7.29 -11.14 42.47
C SER A 570 -8.72 -10.76 42.82
N LEU A 571 -9.69 -11.55 42.35
CA LEU A 571 -11.11 -11.25 42.52
C LEU A 571 -11.79 -12.35 43.33
N GLU A 572 -12.43 -11.98 44.41
CA GLU A 572 -13.31 -12.89 45.17
C GLU A 572 -14.52 -13.28 44.31
N PRO A 573 -15.27 -14.34 44.70
CA PRO A 573 -16.51 -14.67 44.03
C PRO A 573 -17.44 -13.47 43.88
N PHE A 574 -17.92 -13.20 42.65
CA PHE A 574 -18.84 -12.11 42.30
C PHE A 574 -18.28 -10.70 42.55
N GLU A 575 -16.96 -10.57 42.66
CA GLU A 575 -16.28 -9.28 42.77
C GLU A 575 -15.93 -8.75 41.36
N GLU A 576 -15.92 -7.41 41.25
CA GLU A 576 -15.50 -6.70 40.03
C GLU A 576 -14.25 -5.86 40.28
N THR A 577 -13.47 -5.65 39.23
CA THR A 577 -12.38 -4.68 39.21
C THR A 577 -12.47 -3.81 37.95
N ARG A 578 -11.92 -2.59 38.03
CA ARG A 578 -11.97 -1.60 36.97
C ARG A 578 -10.58 -1.10 36.62
N LEU A 579 -10.39 -0.78 35.34
CA LEU A 579 -9.22 -0.07 34.81
C LEU A 579 -9.71 1.00 33.85
N THR A 580 -9.31 2.25 34.08
CA THR A 580 -9.64 3.37 33.19
C THR A 580 -8.40 3.79 32.43
N ILE A 581 -8.51 3.89 31.09
CA ILE A 581 -7.44 4.31 30.19
C ILE A 581 -7.91 5.54 29.42
N GLY A 582 -7.32 6.69 29.72
CA GLY A 582 -7.48 7.91 28.94
C GLY A 582 -6.42 7.97 27.83
N PHE A 583 -6.84 8.13 26.59
CA PHE A 583 -5.99 8.24 25.42
C PHE A 583 -6.24 9.57 24.73
N ARG A 584 -5.25 10.45 24.67
CA ARG A 584 -5.39 11.81 24.14
C ARG A 584 -4.35 12.09 23.07
N THR A 585 -4.79 12.67 21.95
CA THR A 585 -3.92 13.13 20.88
C THR A 585 -3.82 14.64 20.87
N GLU A 586 -2.61 15.18 20.77
CA GLU A 586 -2.35 16.63 20.76
C GLU A 586 -1.31 16.98 19.70
N LYS A 587 -1.52 18.14 19.06
CA LYS A 587 -0.51 18.76 18.21
C LYS A 587 0.37 19.65 19.08
N ARG A 588 1.66 19.41 19.07
CA ARG A 588 2.62 20.28 19.78
C ARG A 588 2.73 21.60 19.03
N LYS A 589 2.52 22.72 19.73
CA LYS A 589 2.88 24.03 19.19
C LYS A 589 4.41 24.07 19.05
N GLU A 590 4.92 24.29 17.85
CA GLU A 590 6.34 24.62 17.68
C GLU A 590 6.62 25.85 18.55
N LYS A 591 7.52 25.74 19.54
CA LYS A 591 8.11 26.92 20.14
C LYS A 591 8.94 27.58 19.04
N HIS A 592 8.47 28.68 18.47
CA HIS A 592 9.33 29.60 17.76
C HIS A 592 10.45 29.99 18.73
N ASN A 593 11.63 29.44 18.53
CA ASN A 593 12.84 30.04 19.05
C ASN A 593 13.04 31.32 18.21
N ASP A 594 12.54 32.42 18.72
CA ASP A 594 13.02 33.75 18.33
C ASP A 594 14.49 33.85 18.77
N THR A 595 15.38 33.25 18.00
CA THR A 595 16.78 33.68 17.95
C THR A 595 16.80 34.88 17.02
N THR A 596 16.55 36.05 17.58
CA THR A 596 17.04 37.32 17.09
C THR A 596 18.58 37.22 16.97
N GLU A 597 19.09 36.84 15.82
CA GLU A 597 20.45 37.17 15.44
C GLU A 597 20.50 38.70 15.24
N GLN A 598 20.99 39.38 16.26
CA GLN A 598 21.47 40.74 16.11
C GLN A 598 22.60 40.74 15.09
N SER A 599 22.32 41.28 13.92
CA SER A 599 23.32 41.73 12.98
C SER A 599 24.14 42.85 13.63
N THR A 600 25.39 42.59 13.95
CA THR A 600 26.40 43.63 14.13
C THR A 600 27.48 43.45 13.09
N SER A 601 27.56 44.52 12.28
CA SER A 601 28.64 45.00 11.39
C SER A 601 29.23 44.05 10.39
#